data_433810654d2d8ee9e50a7b4ce2f6b409
#
_entry.id   433810654d2d8ee9e50a7b4ce2f6b409
#
_cell.length_a   1.000
_cell.length_b   1.000
_cell.length_c   1.000
_cell.angle_alpha   90.00
_cell.angle_beta   90.00
_cell.angle_gamma   90.00
#
_symmetry.space_group_name_H-M   'P 1'
#
loop_
_entity.id
_entity.type
_entity.pdbx_description
1 polymer ?
#
loop_
_entity_poly.entity_id
_entity_poly.type
_entity_poly.pdbx_seq_one_letter_code
_entity_poly.pdbx_strand_id
1 'polypeptide(L)'
;MKNEDEANACNSNGLIPEHLRHWPGLYMRKGDKIIEALPEDIAVAKSYPLAKDKGKVVDGKRLTILTMKNRYLVNEEVRVIHVMEVVGLGHKIFAMGPKTIYGEYVDGNLVTPEEAPEQIYDGLVLDSPDVDYNYDITSYRFFEPSRHRIDWQMGELRSNTLELEIVT
;
A
#
# COMPACT_ATOMS: atom_id res chain seq x y z
N MET A 1 14.41 12.38 -20.58
CA MET A 1 13.68 11.61 -21.60
C MET A 1 13.70 10.14 -21.21
N LYS A 2 12.55 9.52 -21.20
CA LYS A 2 12.46 8.08 -21.00
C LYS A 2 12.82 7.37 -22.28
N ASN A 3 13.58 6.31 -22.19
CA ASN A 3 13.82 5.46 -23.32
C ASN A 3 12.80 4.32 -23.38
N GLU A 4 12.73 3.67 -24.51
CA GLU A 4 11.80 2.56 -24.71
C GLU A 4 12.13 1.36 -23.83
N ASP A 5 13.42 1.21 -23.49
CA ASP A 5 13.85 0.13 -22.63
C ASP A 5 13.28 0.24 -21.21
N GLU A 6 13.16 1.46 -20.70
CA GLU A 6 12.53 1.68 -19.40
C GLU A 6 11.04 1.32 -19.44
N ALA A 7 10.37 1.67 -20.53
CA ALA A 7 8.96 1.35 -20.68
C ALA A 7 8.70 -0.15 -20.74
N ASN A 8 9.67 -0.91 -21.23
CA ASN A 8 9.56 -2.35 -21.35
C ASN A 8 10.12 -3.13 -20.15
N ALA A 9 10.60 -2.42 -19.14
CA ALA A 9 11.17 -3.06 -17.96
C ALA A 9 10.14 -3.75 -17.08
N CYS A 10 8.85 -3.54 -17.32
CA CYS A 10 7.80 -4.25 -16.62
C CYS A 10 7.78 -5.69 -17.09
N ASN A 11 8.29 -6.57 -16.28
CA ASN A 11 8.36 -7.98 -16.58
C ASN A 11 7.20 -8.76 -15.95
N SER A 12 7.05 -9.99 -16.38
CA SER A 12 6.00 -10.87 -15.89
C SER A 12 6.15 -11.29 -14.44
N ASN A 13 7.29 -10.99 -13.81
CA ASN A 13 7.55 -11.33 -12.41
C ASN A 13 7.00 -10.30 -11.45
N GLY A 14 6.40 -9.22 -11.93
CA GLY A 14 5.85 -8.18 -11.07
C GLY A 14 6.87 -7.20 -10.52
N LEU A 15 8.05 -7.13 -11.12
CA LEU A 15 9.04 -6.11 -10.76
C LEU A 15 8.54 -4.73 -11.16
N ILE A 16 8.87 -3.73 -10.34
CA ILE A 16 8.53 -2.35 -10.66
C ILE A 16 9.27 -1.93 -11.92
N PRO A 17 8.57 -1.44 -12.96
CA PRO A 17 9.22 -0.92 -14.15
C PRO A 17 10.25 0.15 -13.81
N GLU A 18 11.39 0.12 -14.46
CA GLU A 18 12.49 1.01 -14.14
C GLU A 18 12.12 2.49 -14.26
N HIS A 19 11.29 2.84 -15.23
CA HIS A 19 10.85 4.22 -15.44
C HIS A 19 9.97 4.75 -14.30
N LEU A 20 9.44 3.88 -13.44
CA LEU A 20 8.61 4.26 -12.31
C LEU A 20 9.38 4.26 -10.97
N ARG A 21 10.68 3.94 -10.97
CA ARG A 21 11.46 3.88 -9.74
C ARG A 21 11.67 5.24 -9.07
N HIS A 22 11.48 6.32 -9.80
CA HIS A 22 11.68 7.69 -9.29
C HIS A 22 10.45 8.28 -8.64
N TRP A 23 9.35 7.54 -8.67
CA TRP A 23 8.15 7.89 -7.93
C TRP A 23 7.58 6.62 -7.32
N PRO A 24 6.69 6.74 -6.32
CA PRO A 24 6.06 5.56 -5.74
C PRO A 24 5.22 4.82 -6.78
N GLY A 25 5.72 3.75 -7.29
CA GLY A 25 4.96 2.90 -8.19
C GLY A 25 3.80 2.25 -7.46
N LEU A 26 2.59 2.45 -7.95
CA LEU A 26 1.41 1.80 -7.42
C LEU A 26 0.77 0.96 -8.51
N TYR A 27 0.66 -0.33 -8.25
CA TYR A 27 0.15 -1.31 -9.20
C TYR A 27 -1.00 -2.08 -8.60
N MET A 28 -1.82 -2.65 -9.44
CA MET A 28 -2.90 -3.52 -9.02
C MET A 28 -2.90 -4.80 -9.85
N ARG A 29 -3.47 -5.85 -9.28
CA ARG A 29 -3.69 -7.10 -10.01
C ARG A 29 -5.02 -7.03 -10.74
N LYS A 30 -5.00 -7.41 -12.00
CA LYS A 30 -6.22 -7.57 -12.78
C LYS A 30 -6.11 -8.88 -13.55
N GLY A 31 -6.73 -9.93 -13.02
CA GLY A 31 -6.53 -11.29 -13.52
C GLY A 31 -5.08 -11.71 -13.33
N ASP A 32 -4.42 -12.14 -14.39
CA ASP A 32 -3.01 -12.55 -14.36
C ASP A 32 -2.04 -11.41 -14.63
N LYS A 33 -2.56 -10.20 -14.79
CA LYS A 33 -1.75 -9.04 -15.17
C LYS A 33 -1.57 -8.08 -14.01
N ILE A 34 -0.40 -7.46 -14.00
CA ILE A 34 -0.09 -6.36 -13.11
C ILE A 34 -0.15 -5.08 -13.95
N ILE A 35 -1.03 -4.16 -13.58
CA ILE A 35 -1.24 -2.91 -14.27
C ILE A 35 -1.07 -1.74 -13.31
N GLU A 36 -0.89 -0.54 -13.85
CA GLU A 36 -0.94 0.65 -13.04
C GLU A 36 -2.28 0.77 -12.34
N ALA A 37 -2.25 1.25 -11.10
CA ALA A 37 -3.46 1.51 -10.33
C ALA A 37 -4.28 2.63 -10.96
N LEU A 38 -5.49 2.83 -10.47
CA LEU A 38 -6.36 3.90 -10.94
C LEU A 38 -5.72 5.27 -10.67
N PRO A 39 -5.95 6.27 -11.55
CA PRO A 39 -5.37 7.61 -11.35
C PRO A 39 -5.66 8.22 -9.99
N GLU A 40 -6.86 8.04 -9.45
CA GLU A 40 -7.22 8.54 -8.13
C GLU A 40 -6.43 7.87 -7.00
N ASP A 41 -6.13 6.58 -7.13
CA ASP A 41 -5.33 5.87 -6.13
C ASP A 41 -3.86 6.27 -6.23
N ILE A 42 -3.36 6.48 -7.43
CA ILE A 42 -2.01 7.01 -7.65
C ILE A 42 -1.86 8.40 -7.02
N ALA A 43 -2.88 9.25 -7.17
CA ALA A 43 -2.86 10.58 -6.56
C ALA A 43 -2.79 10.49 -5.03
N VAL A 44 -3.52 9.54 -4.43
CA VAL A 44 -3.46 9.30 -2.98
C VAL A 44 -2.05 8.85 -2.57
N ALA A 45 -1.45 7.91 -3.29
CA ALA A 45 -0.10 7.45 -3.00
C ALA A 45 0.92 8.60 -3.10
N LYS A 46 0.82 9.42 -4.13
CA LYS A 46 1.72 10.57 -4.31
C LYS A 46 1.59 11.61 -3.21
N SER A 47 0.46 11.66 -2.51
CA SER A 47 0.27 12.58 -1.39
C SER A 47 0.98 12.12 -0.12
N TYR A 48 1.49 10.91 -0.08
CA TYR A 48 2.07 10.32 1.13
C TYR A 48 3.13 11.17 1.80
N PRO A 49 4.10 11.78 1.09
CA PRO A 49 5.13 12.58 1.76
C PRO A 49 4.57 13.70 2.62
N LEU A 50 3.39 14.22 2.28
CA LEU A 50 2.72 15.30 3.00
C LEU A 50 1.70 14.79 4.02
N ALA A 51 1.49 13.49 4.13
CA ALA A 51 0.53 12.92 5.07
C ALA A 51 0.96 13.22 6.51
N LYS A 52 0.03 13.70 7.32
CA LYS A 52 0.28 14.03 8.73
C LYS A 52 0.12 12.82 9.63
N ASP A 53 -0.74 11.90 9.24
CA ASP A 53 -1.05 10.69 10.01
C ASP A 53 -0.32 9.50 9.40
N LYS A 54 0.79 9.13 10.00
CA LYS A 54 1.63 8.01 9.58
C LYS A 54 1.80 7.05 10.72
N GLY A 55 2.12 5.81 10.38
CA GLY A 55 2.44 4.80 11.38
C GLY A 55 3.70 5.12 12.16
N LYS A 56 3.86 4.47 13.30
CA LYS A 56 5.02 4.65 14.16
C LYS A 56 6.25 3.99 13.54
N VAL A 57 7.38 4.67 13.64
CA VAL A 57 8.67 4.07 13.23
C VAL A 57 9.11 3.05 14.28
N VAL A 58 9.38 1.85 13.83
CA VAL A 58 9.93 0.77 14.65
C VAL A 58 11.07 0.15 13.86
N ASP A 59 12.24 0.12 14.46
CA ASP A 59 13.44 -0.44 13.84
C ASP A 59 13.70 0.10 12.42
N GLY A 60 13.58 1.41 12.27
CA GLY A 60 13.88 2.12 11.03
C GLY A 60 12.83 1.97 9.93
N LYS A 61 11.67 1.40 10.23
CA LYS A 61 10.60 1.19 9.26
C LYS A 61 9.27 1.65 9.83
N ARG A 62 8.33 1.96 8.96
CA ARG A 62 6.96 2.22 9.37
C ARG A 62 5.96 1.84 8.28
N LEU A 63 4.76 1.49 8.74
CA LEU A 63 3.61 1.21 7.89
C LEU A 63 2.66 2.39 7.95
N THR A 64 2.05 2.72 6.82
CA THR A 64 0.98 3.71 6.78
C THR A 64 -0.10 3.22 5.84
N ILE A 65 -1.35 3.48 6.17
CA ILE A 65 -2.48 3.23 5.27
C ILE A 65 -3.16 4.55 4.94
N LEU A 66 -3.62 4.64 3.72
CA LEU A 66 -4.21 5.86 3.18
C LEU A 66 -5.51 5.53 2.46
N THR A 67 -6.46 6.46 2.55
CA THR A 67 -7.66 6.45 1.72
C THR A 67 -7.82 7.81 1.06
N MET A 68 -8.60 7.85 -0.01
CA MET A 68 -8.86 9.10 -0.72
C MET A 68 -9.55 10.13 0.18
N LYS A 69 -10.42 9.67 1.07
CA LYS A 69 -11.19 10.50 2.00
C LYS A 69 -11.51 9.69 3.24
N ASN A 70 -12.10 10.31 4.24
CA ASN A 70 -12.49 9.64 5.48
C ASN A 70 -14.01 9.54 5.66
N ARG A 71 -14.78 10.03 4.70
CA ARG A 71 -16.23 10.02 4.74
C ARG A 71 -16.76 9.44 3.43
N TYR A 72 -17.55 8.37 3.54
CA TYR A 72 -18.05 7.61 2.40
C TYR A 72 -19.56 7.43 2.51
N LEU A 73 -20.20 7.25 1.36
CA LEU A 73 -21.59 6.90 1.33
C LEU A 73 -21.78 5.41 1.63
N VAL A 74 -22.97 5.04 2.11
CA VAL A 74 -23.37 3.64 2.21
C VAL A 74 -23.16 2.96 0.86
N ASN A 75 -22.57 1.76 0.90
CA ASN A 75 -22.24 0.94 -0.28
C ASN A 75 -21.18 1.54 -1.22
N GLU A 76 -20.56 2.65 -0.87
CA GLU A 76 -19.46 3.17 -1.64
C GLU A 76 -18.20 2.35 -1.38
N GLU A 77 -17.40 2.10 -2.43
CA GLU A 77 -16.16 1.35 -2.29
C GLU A 77 -15.10 2.20 -1.56
N VAL A 78 -14.55 1.63 -0.51
CA VAL A 78 -13.41 2.20 0.23
C VAL A 78 -12.16 1.44 -0.18
N ARG A 79 -11.24 2.08 -0.86
CA ARG A 79 -9.97 1.46 -1.25
C ARG A 79 -8.86 1.95 -0.33
N VAL A 80 -8.11 1.01 0.20
CA VAL A 80 -7.02 1.28 1.15
C VAL A 80 -5.68 1.05 0.46
N ILE A 81 -4.84 2.07 0.49
CA ILE A 81 -3.49 2.05 -0.05
C ILE A 81 -2.52 1.82 1.10
N HIS A 82 -1.57 0.92 0.90
CA HIS A 82 -0.63 0.47 1.91
C HIS A 82 0.78 0.94 1.56
N VAL A 83 1.46 1.49 2.55
CA VAL A 83 2.79 2.08 2.36
C VAL A 83 3.75 1.51 3.40
N MET A 84 4.89 1.04 2.93
CA MET A 84 6.04 0.69 3.78
C MET A 84 7.13 1.73 3.52
N GLU A 85 7.59 2.38 4.56
CA GLU A 85 8.68 3.34 4.45
C GLU A 85 9.88 2.87 5.28
N VAL A 86 11.07 3.01 4.71
CA VAL A 86 12.32 2.80 5.43
C VAL A 86 12.95 4.16 5.69
N VAL A 87 13.18 4.48 6.97
CA VAL A 87 13.66 5.80 7.39
C VAL A 87 15.01 5.74 8.11
N GLY A 88 15.40 4.60 8.63
CA GLY A 88 16.67 4.45 9.37
C GLY A 88 17.83 4.18 8.45
N LEU A 89 18.95 4.88 8.64
CA LEU A 89 20.16 4.64 7.86
C LEU A 89 20.61 3.17 8.00
N GLY A 90 21.02 2.58 6.89
CA GLY A 90 21.47 1.19 6.85
C GLY A 90 20.35 0.17 6.76
N HIS A 91 19.10 0.59 6.83
CA HIS A 91 17.95 -0.29 6.66
C HIS A 91 17.56 -0.40 5.20
N LYS A 92 16.93 -1.53 4.87
CA LYS A 92 16.50 -1.84 3.50
C LYS A 92 15.11 -2.43 3.53
N ILE A 93 14.37 -2.24 2.46
CA ILE A 93 13.13 -2.94 2.20
C ILE A 93 13.19 -3.59 0.82
N PHE A 94 12.44 -4.67 0.68
CA PHE A 94 12.37 -5.42 -0.57
C PHE A 94 11.05 -5.10 -1.26
N ALA A 95 11.15 -4.48 -2.43
CA ALA A 95 9.99 -4.12 -3.23
C ALA A 95 9.81 -5.14 -4.34
N MET A 96 8.69 -5.80 -4.31
CA MET A 96 8.24 -6.67 -5.39
C MET A 96 6.73 -6.55 -5.39
N GLY A 97 6.11 -6.91 -6.42
CA GLY A 97 4.73 -6.80 -6.15
C GLY A 97 3.80 -6.80 -7.34
N PRO A 98 2.58 -6.41 -7.14
CA PRO A 98 2.00 -6.00 -5.86
C PRO A 98 1.96 -7.15 -4.86
N LYS A 99 2.32 -6.86 -3.62
CA LYS A 99 2.35 -7.86 -2.55
C LYS A 99 0.96 -7.99 -1.92
N THR A 100 0.58 -9.20 -1.61
CA THR A 100 -0.69 -9.48 -0.92
C THR A 100 -0.68 -8.88 0.47
N ILE A 101 -1.81 -8.34 0.90
CA ILE A 101 -1.95 -7.75 2.24
C ILE A 101 -2.32 -8.83 3.25
N TYR A 102 -1.62 -8.79 4.37
CA TYR A 102 -1.86 -9.63 5.54
C TYR A 102 -1.93 -8.72 6.77
N GLY A 103 -2.63 -9.16 7.78
CA GLY A 103 -2.66 -8.43 9.06
C GLY A 103 -3.46 -7.14 9.01
N GLU A 104 -4.49 -7.05 8.19
CA GLU A 104 -5.39 -5.90 8.17
C GLU A 104 -6.63 -6.18 9.00
N TYR A 105 -7.00 -5.20 9.81
CA TYR A 105 -8.10 -5.28 10.75
C TYR A 105 -9.13 -4.21 10.46
N VAL A 106 -10.39 -4.59 10.49
CA VAL A 106 -11.52 -3.64 10.43
C VAL A 106 -12.29 -3.79 11.75
N ASP A 107 -12.41 -2.69 12.48
CA ASP A 107 -13.07 -2.66 13.80
C ASP A 107 -12.50 -3.71 14.78
N GLY A 108 -11.18 -3.92 14.70
CA GLY A 108 -10.50 -4.89 15.56
C GLY A 108 -10.61 -6.34 15.09
N ASN A 109 -11.30 -6.60 13.99
CA ASN A 109 -11.42 -7.95 13.44
C ASN A 109 -10.47 -8.15 12.27
N LEU A 110 -9.70 -9.21 12.32
CA LEU A 110 -8.78 -9.57 11.23
C LEU A 110 -9.61 -9.94 9.99
N VAL A 111 -9.39 -9.22 8.88
CA VAL A 111 -10.13 -9.42 7.63
C VAL A 111 -9.26 -9.98 6.49
N THR A 112 -7.97 -10.13 6.74
CA THR A 112 -7.01 -10.76 5.83
C THR A 112 -6.29 -11.87 6.60
N PRO A 113 -5.51 -12.74 5.94
CA PRO A 113 -4.65 -13.66 6.67
C PRO A 113 -3.72 -12.93 7.64
N GLU A 114 -3.38 -13.55 8.75
CA GLU A 114 -2.54 -12.93 9.79
C GLU A 114 -1.09 -12.80 9.36
N GLU A 115 -0.60 -13.81 8.66
CA GLU A 115 0.80 -13.87 8.22
C GLU A 115 0.89 -14.23 6.75
N ALA A 116 1.88 -13.65 6.09
CA ALA A 116 2.17 -13.98 4.71
C ALA A 116 2.77 -15.38 4.61
N PRO A 117 2.38 -16.19 3.61
CA PRO A 117 3.15 -17.39 3.31
C PRO A 117 4.56 -17.00 2.89
N GLU A 118 5.49 -17.91 3.10
CA GLU A 118 6.86 -17.71 2.65
C GLU A 118 6.89 -17.43 1.16
N GLN A 119 7.56 -16.35 0.77
CA GLN A 119 7.68 -15.96 -0.63
C GLN A 119 9.15 -15.86 -1.01
N ILE A 120 9.44 -16.29 -2.22
CA ILE A 120 10.76 -16.10 -2.81
C ILE A 120 10.81 -14.66 -3.30
N TYR A 121 11.77 -13.90 -2.77
CA TYR A 121 11.96 -12.54 -3.18
C TYR A 121 12.54 -12.48 -4.60
N ASP A 122 11.95 -11.64 -5.45
CA ASP A 122 12.34 -11.46 -6.84
C ASP A 122 12.09 -10.00 -7.28
N GLY A 123 12.55 -9.04 -6.51
CA GLY A 123 12.25 -7.65 -6.75
C GLY A 123 13.43 -6.71 -6.46
N LEU A 124 13.08 -5.46 -6.23
CA LEU A 124 14.06 -4.41 -5.92
C LEU A 124 14.40 -4.39 -4.45
N VAL A 125 15.63 -3.99 -4.16
CA VAL A 125 16.03 -3.59 -2.82
C VAL A 125 16.05 -2.08 -2.78
N LEU A 126 15.34 -1.50 -1.81
CA LEU A 126 15.28 -0.06 -1.59
C LEU A 126 16.06 0.28 -0.33
N ASP A 127 17.08 1.12 -0.49
CA ASP A 127 17.87 1.61 0.63
C ASP A 127 17.22 2.86 1.24
N SER A 128 17.36 3.00 2.56
CA SER A 128 16.86 4.17 3.28
C SER A 128 17.53 5.47 2.83
N PRO A 129 16.79 6.58 2.69
CA PRO A 129 15.33 6.67 2.84
C PRO A 129 14.60 6.31 1.55
N ASP A 130 13.57 5.51 1.66
CA ASP A 130 12.75 5.15 0.49
C ASP A 130 11.36 4.67 0.91
N VAL A 131 10.46 4.60 -0.06
CA VAL A 131 9.05 4.25 0.17
C VAL A 131 8.63 3.18 -0.81
N ASP A 132 7.94 2.16 -0.32
CA ASP A 132 7.37 1.10 -1.13
C ASP A 132 5.84 1.16 -1.06
N TYR A 133 5.21 1.43 -2.19
CA TYR A 133 3.75 1.47 -2.32
C TYR A 133 3.19 0.22 -2.95
N ASN A 134 4.04 -0.74 -3.30
CA ASN A 134 3.66 -1.84 -4.17
C ASN A 134 3.04 -3.00 -3.39
N TYR A 135 1.90 -2.72 -2.78
CA TYR A 135 1.04 -3.67 -2.10
C TYR A 135 -0.33 -3.71 -2.78
N ASP A 136 -1.02 -4.82 -2.64
CA ASP A 136 -2.40 -4.91 -3.11
C ASP A 136 -3.25 -3.82 -2.44
N ILE A 137 -4.19 -3.28 -3.19
CA ILE A 137 -5.18 -2.34 -2.68
C ILE A 137 -6.32 -3.17 -2.12
N THR A 138 -6.63 -3.01 -0.85
CA THR A 138 -7.79 -3.66 -0.26
C THR A 138 -9.03 -2.80 -0.43
N SER A 139 -10.19 -3.44 -0.50
CA SER A 139 -11.45 -2.77 -0.81
C SER A 139 -12.53 -3.23 0.14
N TYR A 140 -13.28 -2.28 0.66
CA TYR A 140 -14.38 -2.54 1.60
C TYR A 140 -15.63 -1.78 1.20
N ARG A 141 -16.79 -2.32 1.55
CA ARG A 141 -18.08 -1.64 1.43
C ARG A 141 -18.83 -1.81 2.74
N PHE A 142 -19.42 -0.73 3.21
CA PHE A 142 -20.24 -0.72 4.43
C PHE A 142 -21.67 -0.37 4.06
N PHE A 143 -22.61 -1.10 4.58
CA PHE A 143 -23.98 -1.05 4.10
C PHE A 143 -24.93 -0.25 5.01
N GLU A 144 -24.41 0.25 6.12
CA GLU A 144 -25.21 1.03 7.08
C GLU A 144 -24.41 2.27 7.51
N PRO A 145 -25.10 3.38 7.83
CA PRO A 145 -24.44 4.53 8.45
C PRO A 145 -23.76 4.11 9.75
N SER A 146 -22.45 4.41 9.85
CA SER A 146 -21.64 3.89 10.96
C SER A 146 -20.25 4.52 10.93
N ARG A 147 -19.47 4.21 11.95
CA ARG A 147 -18.05 4.57 12.01
C ARG A 147 -17.23 3.31 12.05
N HIS A 148 -16.12 3.30 11.35
CA HIS A 148 -15.22 2.15 11.25
C HIS A 148 -13.79 2.56 11.40
N ARG A 149 -12.97 1.62 11.87
CA ARG A 149 -11.53 1.80 12.03
C ARG A 149 -10.81 0.71 11.26
N ILE A 150 -9.75 1.10 10.55
CA ILE A 150 -8.91 0.15 9.82
C ILE A 150 -7.47 0.34 10.30
N ASP A 151 -6.81 -0.76 10.60
CA ASP A 151 -5.38 -0.78 10.91
C ASP A 151 -4.71 -1.93 10.16
N TRP A 152 -3.40 -1.78 9.98
CA TRP A 152 -2.58 -2.77 9.30
C TRP A 152 -1.35 -3.07 10.16
N GLN A 153 -1.04 -4.35 10.33
CA GLN A 153 0.06 -4.80 11.18
C GLN A 153 0.93 -5.83 10.44
N MET A 154 2.24 -5.68 10.56
CA MET A 154 3.21 -6.65 10.07
C MET A 154 4.25 -6.86 11.16
N GLY A 155 4.22 -8.01 11.82
CA GLY A 155 5.11 -8.26 12.97
C GLY A 155 4.90 -7.20 14.04
N GLU A 156 5.95 -6.48 14.39
CA GLU A 156 5.89 -5.40 15.39
C GLU A 156 5.47 -4.05 14.79
N LEU A 157 5.41 -3.96 13.45
CA LEU A 157 5.01 -2.73 12.78
C LEU A 157 3.50 -2.57 12.81
N ARG A 158 3.07 -1.37 13.14
CA ARG A 158 1.65 -1.02 13.16
C ARG A 158 1.45 0.28 12.39
N SER A 159 0.49 0.26 11.49
CA SER A 159 0.13 1.47 10.75
C SER A 159 -0.57 2.49 11.65
N ASN A 160 -0.78 3.68 11.10
CA ASN A 160 -1.79 4.59 11.62
C ASN A 160 -3.16 3.90 11.57
N THR A 161 -4.12 4.42 12.32
CA THR A 161 -5.50 3.96 12.28
C THR A 161 -6.32 4.90 11.41
N LEU A 162 -6.99 4.36 10.41
CA LEU A 162 -7.97 5.12 9.64
C LEU A 162 -9.30 5.11 10.36
N GLU A 163 -9.88 6.26 10.53
CA GLU A 163 -11.23 6.42 11.08
C GLU A 163 -12.16 6.87 9.97
N LEU A 164 -13.15 6.05 9.65
CA LEU A 164 -14.07 6.28 8.54
C LEU A 164 -15.47 6.56 9.07
N GLU A 165 -16.14 7.50 8.44
CA GLU A 165 -17.56 7.76 8.67
C GLU A 165 -18.35 7.37 7.44
N ILE A 166 -19.37 6.53 7.63
CA ILE A 166 -20.27 6.09 6.58
C ILE A 166 -21.60 6.81 6.75
N VAL A 167 -22.04 7.47 5.70
CA VAL A 167 -23.27 8.30 5.73
C VAL A 167 -24.20 7.91 4.58
N THR A 168 -25.46 8.25 4.73
CA THR A 168 -26.49 8.04 3.67
C THR A 168 -26.44 9.13 2.61
#